data_cfccac0bdb3a4268dcffd7338b36cbf9
#
_entry.id   cfccac0bdb3a4268dcffd7338b36cbf9
#
_cell.length_a   1.000
_cell.length_b   1.000
_cell.length_c   1.000
_cell.angle_alpha   90.00
_cell.angle_beta   90.00
_cell.angle_gamma   90.00
#
_symmetry.space_group_name_H-M   'P 1'
#
loop_
_entity.id
_entity.type
_entity.pdbx_description
1 polymer ?
#
loop_
_entity_poly.entity_id
_entity_poly.type
_entity_poly.pdbx_seq_one_letter_code
_entity_poly.pdbx_strand_id
1 'polypeptide(L)'
;MNLVVLYGRLTRDPELRYSQNGTANTFATIAVDRGLSKEKRQEAEANGQPTADFISIKAFGKTAELLSNYFHKGNRIAIEGRISTGSYEKNGERVFTTDVVVNRVHFIESAKESGNMGANPGGAGFNAPPTNMAYQPANSGNNPNAGGFGPKSDDEGYYPIDNNDIPF
;
A
#
# COMPACT_ATOMS: atom_id res chain seq x y z
N MET A 1 9.27 21.43 -15.25
CA MET A 1 8.54 20.68 -14.21
C MET A 1 9.42 19.49 -13.81
N ASN A 2 9.60 19.23 -12.49
CA ASN A 2 10.39 18.10 -11.97
C ASN A 2 9.51 17.36 -10.96
N LEU A 3 8.76 16.38 -11.45
CA LEU A 3 7.83 15.58 -10.68
C LEU A 3 8.08 14.10 -11.00
N VAL A 4 8.16 13.29 -9.94
CA VAL A 4 8.30 11.84 -10.01
C VAL A 4 7.22 11.22 -9.14
N VAL A 5 6.52 10.24 -9.66
CA VAL A 5 5.59 9.39 -8.90
C VAL A 5 6.07 7.96 -9.03
N LEU A 6 6.34 7.30 -7.91
CA LEU A 6 6.81 5.91 -7.88
C LEU A 6 5.91 5.07 -6.99
N TYR A 7 5.64 3.87 -7.45
CA TYR A 7 5.00 2.82 -6.69
C TYR A 7 5.91 1.58 -6.69
N GLY A 8 6.19 1.05 -5.52
CA GLY A 8 7.09 -0.09 -5.41
C GLY A 8 7.13 -0.66 -4.00
N ARG A 9 8.19 -1.40 -3.71
CA ARG A 9 8.41 -2.06 -2.42
C ARG A 9 9.75 -1.65 -1.82
N LEU A 10 9.77 -1.33 -0.52
CA LEU A 10 11.00 -1.04 0.20
C LEU A 10 11.90 -2.27 0.27
N THR A 11 13.17 -2.10 -0.08
CA THR A 11 14.17 -3.18 -0.08
C THR A 11 14.84 -3.40 1.27
N ARG A 12 14.80 -2.38 2.13
CA ARG A 12 15.34 -2.37 3.50
C ARG A 12 14.54 -1.40 4.37
N ASP A 13 14.73 -1.47 5.67
CA ASP A 13 14.15 -0.51 6.59
C ASP A 13 14.70 0.90 6.33
N PRO A 14 13.86 1.93 6.35
CA PRO A 14 14.29 3.32 6.22
C PRO A 14 15.15 3.74 7.41
N GLU A 15 16.36 4.23 7.15
CA GLU A 15 17.27 4.69 8.19
C GLU A 15 17.02 6.17 8.51
N LEU A 16 16.53 6.45 9.72
CA LEU A 16 16.39 7.82 10.21
C LEU A 16 17.71 8.33 10.78
N ARG A 17 18.14 9.48 10.34
CA ARG A 17 19.31 10.20 10.86
C ARG A 17 18.96 11.66 11.09
N TYR A 18 19.65 12.29 12.03
CA TYR A 18 19.53 13.73 12.28
C TYR A 18 20.80 14.43 11.86
N SER A 19 20.66 15.54 11.12
CA SER A 19 21.77 16.41 10.78
C SER A 19 22.22 17.20 12.02
N GLN A 20 23.38 17.85 11.95
CA GLN A 20 23.88 18.70 13.05
C GLN A 20 22.89 19.80 13.46
N ASN A 21 22.05 20.24 12.53
CA ASN A 21 21.00 21.25 12.75
C ASN A 21 19.69 20.65 13.26
N GLY A 22 19.67 19.36 13.66
CA GLY A 22 18.49 18.67 14.17
C GLY A 22 17.45 18.30 13.08
N THR A 23 17.75 18.48 11.80
CA THR A 23 16.83 18.11 10.72
C THR A 23 16.85 16.60 10.51
N ALA A 24 15.68 15.96 10.64
CA ALA A 24 15.51 14.56 10.31
C ALA A 24 15.75 14.31 8.82
N ASN A 25 16.47 13.26 8.49
CA ASN A 25 16.64 12.78 7.12
C ASN A 25 16.59 11.24 7.09
N THR A 26 16.05 10.70 6.02
CA THR A 26 15.88 9.26 5.83
C THR A 26 16.33 8.87 4.43
N PHE A 27 17.06 7.76 4.36
CA PHE A 27 17.52 7.15 3.13
C PHE A 27 16.91 5.76 2.99
N ALA A 28 16.33 5.47 1.83
CA ALA A 28 15.80 4.14 1.53
C ALA A 28 15.96 3.83 0.04
N THR A 29 15.62 2.60 -0.35
CA THR A 29 15.60 2.17 -1.74
C THR A 29 14.26 1.49 -2.02
N ILE A 30 13.61 1.90 -3.10
CA ILE A 30 12.38 1.31 -3.59
C ILE A 30 12.70 0.43 -4.80
N ALA A 31 12.19 -0.81 -4.79
CA ALA A 31 12.15 -1.69 -5.95
C ALA A 31 10.84 -1.42 -6.71
N VAL A 32 10.97 -0.88 -7.91
CA VAL A 32 9.86 -0.58 -8.82
C VAL A 32 9.83 -1.66 -9.90
N ASP A 33 8.69 -2.31 -10.08
CA ASP A 33 8.52 -3.34 -11.11
C ASP A 33 8.69 -2.73 -12.51
N ARG A 34 9.43 -3.40 -13.39
CA ARG A 34 9.66 -2.96 -14.77
C ARG A 34 8.48 -3.19 -15.70
N GLY A 35 7.39 -3.81 -15.22
CA GLY A 35 6.22 -4.13 -16.04
C GLY A 35 6.52 -5.13 -17.17
N LEU A 36 7.47 -6.04 -16.97
CA LEU A 36 7.85 -7.04 -17.97
C LEU A 36 6.70 -8.02 -18.23
N SER A 37 6.54 -8.46 -19.49
CA SER A 37 5.65 -9.58 -19.81
C SER A 37 6.08 -10.84 -19.06
N LYS A 38 5.17 -11.82 -18.94
CA LYS A 38 5.44 -13.06 -18.22
C LYS A 38 6.67 -13.80 -18.78
N GLU A 39 6.77 -13.85 -20.10
CA GLU A 39 7.87 -14.49 -20.81
C GLU A 39 9.21 -13.80 -20.52
N LYS A 40 9.26 -12.46 -20.66
CA LYS A 40 10.46 -11.66 -20.39
C LYS A 40 10.87 -11.73 -18.93
N ARG A 41 9.89 -11.81 -18.00
CA ARG A 41 10.20 -11.99 -16.57
C ARG A 41 10.87 -13.33 -16.32
N GLN A 42 10.34 -14.42 -16.87
CA GLN A 42 10.95 -15.76 -16.73
C GLN A 42 12.35 -15.82 -17.35
N GLU A 43 12.54 -15.20 -18.50
CA GLU A 43 13.86 -15.11 -19.16
C GLU A 43 14.85 -14.31 -18.30
N ALA A 44 14.44 -13.17 -17.75
CA ALA A 44 15.27 -12.34 -16.88
C ALA A 44 15.66 -13.11 -15.59
N GLU A 45 14.71 -13.80 -14.96
CA GLU A 45 14.95 -14.62 -13.77
C GLU A 45 15.91 -15.79 -14.08
N ALA A 46 15.73 -16.48 -15.20
CA ALA A 46 16.60 -17.55 -15.65
C ALA A 46 18.04 -17.07 -15.91
N ASN A 47 18.20 -15.84 -16.38
CA ASN A 47 19.49 -15.20 -16.66
C ASN A 47 20.06 -14.41 -15.44
N GLY A 48 19.40 -14.46 -14.28
CA GLY A 48 19.81 -13.72 -13.08
C GLY A 48 19.73 -12.20 -13.24
N GLN A 49 18.92 -11.69 -14.18
CA GLN A 49 18.74 -10.26 -14.41
C GLN A 49 17.65 -9.70 -13.50
N PRO A 50 17.78 -8.45 -13.02
CA PRO A 50 16.78 -7.84 -12.16
C PRO A 50 15.49 -7.55 -12.94
N THR A 51 14.35 -7.90 -12.34
CA THR A 51 13.00 -7.63 -12.87
C THR A 51 12.41 -6.33 -12.33
N ALA A 52 13.14 -5.64 -11.46
CA ALA A 52 12.77 -4.36 -10.87
C ALA A 52 13.92 -3.35 -11.00
N ASP A 53 13.56 -2.08 -11.00
CA ASP A 53 14.51 -0.97 -10.88
C ASP A 53 14.64 -0.57 -9.41
N PHE A 54 15.88 -0.43 -8.93
CA PHE A 54 16.19 -0.05 -7.56
C PHE A 54 16.49 1.45 -7.51
N ILE A 55 15.54 2.22 -7.00
CA ILE A 55 15.61 3.69 -7.00
C ILE A 55 15.90 4.17 -5.58
N SER A 56 16.99 4.95 -5.43
CA SER A 56 17.34 5.60 -4.17
C SER A 56 16.40 6.77 -3.90
N ILE A 57 15.86 6.81 -2.69
CA ILE A 57 15.00 7.88 -2.21
C ILE A 57 15.57 8.54 -0.96
N LYS A 58 15.32 9.84 -0.82
CA LYS A 58 15.69 10.66 0.33
C LYS A 58 14.46 11.40 0.81
N ALA A 59 14.24 11.43 2.12
CA ALA A 59 13.18 12.23 2.74
C ALA A 59 13.77 13.13 3.81
N PHE A 60 13.12 14.27 4.08
CA PHE A 60 13.56 15.25 5.06
C PHE A 60 12.41 15.66 5.98
N GLY A 61 12.76 16.10 7.21
CA GLY A 61 11.82 16.59 8.21
C GLY A 61 10.72 15.59 8.53
N LYS A 62 9.48 16.04 8.61
CA LYS A 62 8.31 15.21 8.96
C LYS A 62 8.10 14.01 8.02
N THR A 63 8.42 14.16 6.73
CA THR A 63 8.32 13.06 5.76
C THR A 63 9.36 11.97 6.07
N ALA A 64 10.54 12.33 6.53
CA ALA A 64 11.57 11.38 6.96
C ALA A 64 11.14 10.58 8.20
N GLU A 65 10.60 11.27 9.20
CA GLU A 65 10.06 10.64 10.42
C GLU A 65 8.88 9.71 10.11
N LEU A 66 7.95 10.16 9.25
CA LEU A 66 6.82 9.34 8.82
C LEU A 66 7.31 8.07 8.11
N LEU A 67 8.26 8.20 7.20
CA LEU A 67 8.79 7.06 6.45
C LEU A 67 9.43 6.03 7.39
N SER A 68 10.23 6.49 8.37
CA SER A 68 10.93 5.60 9.30
C SER A 68 10.04 4.98 10.37
N ASN A 69 8.98 5.69 10.79
CA ASN A 69 8.11 5.20 11.86
C ASN A 69 7.06 4.20 11.37
N TYR A 70 6.63 4.31 10.12
CA TYR A 70 5.48 3.55 9.63
C TYR A 70 5.81 2.54 8.54
N PHE A 71 7.00 2.61 7.92
CA PHE A 71 7.35 1.73 6.82
C PHE A 71 8.56 0.88 7.15
N HIS A 72 8.48 -0.39 6.76
CA HIS A 72 9.53 -1.39 6.97
C HIS A 72 9.92 -2.06 5.65
N LYS A 73 11.03 -2.77 5.68
CA LYS A 73 11.45 -3.62 4.56
C LYS A 73 10.29 -4.49 4.08
N GLY A 74 10.04 -4.48 2.78
CA GLY A 74 9.00 -5.27 2.14
C GLY A 74 7.65 -4.57 2.02
N ASN A 75 7.38 -3.46 2.75
CA ASN A 75 6.12 -2.73 2.60
C ASN A 75 5.99 -2.13 1.20
N ARG A 76 4.76 -2.10 0.69
CA ARG A 76 4.41 -1.36 -0.52
C ARG A 76 4.21 0.11 -0.17
N ILE A 77 4.73 0.97 -1.04
CA ILE A 77 4.71 2.40 -0.84
C ILE A 77 4.50 3.11 -2.18
N ALA A 78 3.72 4.16 -2.18
CA ALA A 78 3.70 5.12 -3.28
C ALA A 78 4.23 6.47 -2.77
N ILE A 79 5.06 7.11 -3.59
CA ILE A 79 5.66 8.39 -3.27
C ILE A 79 5.49 9.38 -4.41
N GLU A 80 5.38 10.64 -4.03
CA GLU A 80 5.55 11.79 -4.93
C GLU A 80 6.82 12.52 -4.53
N GLY A 81 7.60 12.92 -5.50
CA GLY A 81 8.86 13.60 -5.25
C GLY A 81 9.43 14.27 -6.48
N ARG A 82 10.70 14.62 -6.42
CA ARG A 82 11.46 15.21 -7.51
C ARG A 82 12.83 14.54 -7.64
N ILE A 83 13.38 14.52 -8.83
CA ILE A 83 14.76 14.09 -9.07
C ILE A 83 15.70 15.15 -8.48
N SER A 84 16.72 14.70 -7.78
CA SER A 84 17.82 15.53 -7.29
C SER A 84 19.14 14.87 -7.63
N THR A 85 20.02 15.60 -8.29
CA THR A 85 21.37 15.15 -8.57
C THR A 85 22.35 15.78 -7.58
N GLY A 86 23.39 15.05 -7.26
CA GLY A 86 24.47 15.51 -6.39
C GLY A 86 25.79 14.87 -6.80
N SER A 87 26.87 15.24 -6.14
CA SER A 87 28.13 14.56 -6.27
C SER A 87 28.89 14.59 -4.94
N TYR A 88 29.68 13.56 -4.69
CA TYR A 88 30.60 13.49 -3.58
C TYR A 88 31.93 12.92 -4.05
N GLU A 89 32.98 13.21 -3.33
CA GLU A 89 34.30 12.68 -3.60
C GLU A 89 34.53 11.39 -2.82
N LYS A 90 34.98 10.34 -3.50
CA LYS A 90 35.35 9.05 -2.90
C LYS A 90 36.66 8.63 -3.49
N ASN A 91 37.68 8.45 -2.64
CA ASN A 91 39.02 8.04 -3.05
C ASN A 91 39.67 8.92 -4.13
N GLY A 92 39.39 10.23 -4.14
CA GLY A 92 39.88 11.18 -5.16
C GLY A 92 39.07 11.19 -6.46
N GLU A 93 38.03 10.37 -6.58
CA GLU A 93 37.13 10.34 -7.72
C GLU A 93 35.79 11.01 -7.39
N ARG A 94 35.27 11.81 -8.31
CA ARG A 94 33.98 12.46 -8.19
C ARG A 94 32.87 11.51 -8.61
N VAL A 95 32.05 11.09 -7.65
CA VAL A 95 30.91 10.20 -7.87
C VAL A 95 29.63 11.06 -7.95
N PHE A 96 28.91 10.94 -9.07
CA PHE A 96 27.60 11.58 -9.23
C PHE A 96 26.49 10.68 -8.70
N THR A 97 25.51 11.29 -8.04
CA THR A 97 24.32 10.59 -7.55
C THR A 97 23.07 11.17 -8.15
N THR A 98 22.09 10.30 -8.36
CA THR A 98 20.74 10.69 -8.75
C THR A 98 19.78 10.03 -7.77
N ASP A 99 19.08 10.83 -7.00
CA ASP A 99 18.15 10.39 -5.97
C ASP A 99 16.78 11.04 -6.18
N VAL A 100 15.74 10.41 -5.70
CA VAL A 100 14.41 11.01 -5.63
C VAL A 100 14.19 11.59 -4.23
N VAL A 101 14.01 12.90 -4.16
CA VAL A 101 13.64 13.59 -2.92
C VAL A 101 12.13 13.49 -2.76
N VAL A 102 11.70 12.83 -1.70
CA VAL A 102 10.29 12.55 -1.42
C VAL A 102 9.63 13.78 -0.79
N ASN A 103 8.55 14.24 -1.40
CA ASN A 103 7.71 15.32 -0.90
C ASN A 103 6.48 14.76 -0.14
N ARG A 104 5.89 13.67 -0.65
CA ARG A 104 4.71 13.03 -0.07
C ARG A 104 4.82 11.51 -0.14
N VAL A 105 4.27 10.87 0.88
CA VAL A 105 4.17 9.41 0.99
C VAL A 105 2.71 9.02 1.09
N HIS A 106 2.32 7.97 0.37
CA HIS A 106 0.98 7.40 0.38
C HIS A 106 1.03 5.98 0.94
N PHE A 107 0.15 5.69 1.89
CA PHE A 107 -0.04 4.36 2.45
C PHE A 107 -0.87 3.53 1.47
N ILE A 108 -0.35 2.40 1.05
CA ILE A 108 -1.03 1.49 0.11
C ILE A 108 -1.57 0.26 0.84
N GLU A 109 -0.88 -0.20 1.88
CA GLU A 109 -1.27 -1.35 2.69
C GLU A 109 -1.75 -0.87 4.06
N SER A 110 -2.84 -1.47 4.57
CA SER A 110 -3.23 -1.27 5.96
C SER A 110 -2.24 -2.01 6.88
N ALA A 111 -2.02 -1.50 8.09
CA ALA A 111 -1.12 -2.11 9.08
C ALA A 111 -1.46 -3.57 9.41
N LYS A 112 -2.67 -4.04 9.07
CA LYS A 112 -3.11 -5.43 9.28
C LYS A 112 -2.58 -6.41 8.22
N GLU A 113 -2.25 -5.94 7.01
CA GLU A 113 -1.76 -6.82 5.93
C GLU A 113 -0.24 -7.06 5.99
N SER A 114 0.52 -6.12 6.54
CA SER A 114 1.98 -6.26 6.63
C SER A 114 2.45 -7.25 7.72
N GLY A 115 1.58 -7.66 8.65
CA GLY A 115 1.90 -8.58 9.75
C GLY A 115 1.74 -10.08 9.45
N ASN A 116 1.20 -10.48 8.29
CA ASN A 116 0.81 -11.88 8.05
C ASN A 116 1.75 -12.67 7.10
N MET A 117 2.98 -12.23 6.90
CA MET A 117 3.98 -13.00 6.14
C MET A 117 4.88 -13.87 7.03
N GLY A 118 4.34 -14.56 8.02
CA GLY A 118 5.19 -15.42 8.83
C GLY A 118 4.57 -16.20 9.97
N ALA A 119 3.25 -16.26 10.10
CA ALA A 119 2.61 -17.13 11.08
C ALA A 119 2.01 -18.35 10.39
N ASN A 120 2.72 -19.45 10.44
CA ASN A 120 2.19 -20.79 10.20
C ASN A 120 1.10 -21.06 11.26
N PRO A 121 -0.17 -21.29 10.91
CA PRO A 121 -1.17 -21.66 11.92
C PRO A 121 -1.06 -23.14 12.24
N GLY A 122 -0.08 -23.47 13.07
CA GLY A 122 -0.03 -24.76 13.77
C GLY A 122 -0.93 -24.69 14.99
N GLY A 123 -2.11 -25.29 14.91
CA GLY A 123 -2.84 -25.90 16.00
C GLY A 123 -3.21 -25.06 17.22
N ALA A 124 -4.40 -24.46 17.23
CA ALA A 124 -5.20 -24.33 18.44
C ALA A 124 -6.67 -24.46 18.03
N GLY A 125 -7.27 -25.59 18.41
CA GLY A 125 -8.68 -25.89 18.17
C GLY A 125 -9.57 -24.86 18.87
N PHE A 126 -10.35 -24.17 18.08
CA PHE A 126 -11.51 -23.45 18.60
C PHE A 126 -12.62 -24.48 18.81
N ASN A 127 -12.86 -24.83 20.06
CA ASN A 127 -14.09 -25.48 20.49
C ASN A 127 -15.27 -24.53 20.18
N ALA A 128 -15.96 -24.78 19.10
CA ALA A 128 -17.26 -24.18 18.87
C ALA A 128 -18.28 -24.80 19.87
N PRO A 129 -19.10 -24.00 20.55
CA PRO A 129 -20.16 -24.55 21.38
C PRO A 129 -21.20 -25.28 20.51
N PRO A 130 -21.81 -26.36 20.99
CA PRO A 130 -22.76 -27.14 20.21
C PRO A 130 -24.06 -26.34 20.02
N THR A 131 -24.34 -25.94 18.78
CA THR A 131 -25.63 -25.41 18.37
C THR A 131 -26.61 -26.55 18.17
N ASN A 132 -27.21 -27.06 19.27
CA ASN A 132 -28.46 -27.77 19.23
C ASN A 132 -29.58 -26.81 19.63
N MET A 133 -30.11 -26.09 18.67
CA MET A 133 -31.48 -25.56 18.75
C MET A 133 -32.22 -26.00 17.51
N ALA A 134 -32.98 -27.09 17.69
CA ALA A 134 -33.99 -27.51 16.76
C ALA A 134 -35.02 -26.38 16.60
N TYR A 135 -35.19 -25.92 15.40
CA TYR A 135 -36.25 -24.98 15.01
C TYR A 135 -37.56 -25.76 15.00
N GLN A 136 -38.42 -25.59 16.05
CA GLN A 136 -39.84 -26.00 15.99
C GLN A 136 -40.61 -24.83 15.35
N PRO A 137 -41.41 -25.09 14.31
CA PRO A 137 -42.36 -24.11 13.81
C PRO A 137 -43.54 -24.02 14.77
N ALA A 138 -43.69 -22.90 15.45
CA ALA A 138 -44.89 -22.60 16.23
C ALA A 138 -46.01 -22.18 15.29
N ASN A 139 -47.07 -22.94 15.36
CA ASN A 139 -48.33 -22.79 14.67
C ASN A 139 -49.10 -21.57 15.17
N SER A 140 -49.66 -20.82 14.22
CA SER A 140 -50.88 -20.02 14.20
C SER A 140 -51.48 -19.54 15.55
N GLY A 141 -51.44 -18.23 15.74
CA GLY A 141 -52.27 -17.48 16.67
C GLY A 141 -52.59 -16.12 16.09
N ASN A 142 -53.83 -16.01 15.64
CA ASN A 142 -54.46 -14.83 15.09
C ASN A 142 -54.47 -13.67 16.10
N ASN A 143 -53.79 -12.54 15.81
CA ASN A 143 -53.94 -11.30 16.54
C ASN A 143 -54.17 -10.11 15.59
N PRO A 144 -55.38 -9.58 15.45
CA PRO A 144 -55.66 -8.45 14.61
C PRO A 144 -55.55 -7.14 15.44
N ASN A 145 -54.35 -6.64 15.65
CA ASN A 145 -54.15 -5.21 15.92
C ASN A 145 -52.68 -4.89 16.23
N ALA A 146 -51.88 -4.60 15.19
CA ALA A 146 -50.66 -3.83 15.36
C ALA A 146 -50.44 -3.02 14.08
N GLY A 147 -50.57 -1.70 14.23
CA GLY A 147 -50.47 -0.70 13.19
C GLY A 147 -49.13 -0.78 12.47
N GLY A 148 -49.18 -0.66 11.15
CA GLY A 148 -48.06 -0.74 10.25
C GLY A 148 -47.05 0.40 10.39
N PHE A 149 -45.79 0.00 10.48
CA PHE A 149 -44.68 0.76 9.98
C PHE A 149 -43.98 -0.11 8.94
N GLY A 150 -44.48 -0.02 7.71
CA GLY A 150 -43.75 -0.49 6.54
C GLY A 150 -42.62 0.48 6.24
N PRO A 151 -41.41 -0.03 5.86
CA PRO A 151 -40.37 0.86 5.34
C PRO A 151 -40.86 1.48 4.03
N LYS A 152 -40.84 2.81 3.96
CA LYS A 152 -40.99 3.56 2.72
C LYS A 152 -39.82 3.17 1.83
N SER A 153 -40.13 2.57 0.71
CA SER A 153 -39.23 2.48 -0.43
C SER A 153 -39.06 3.88 -1.02
N ASP A 154 -37.99 4.58 -0.64
CA ASP A 154 -37.54 5.75 -1.39
C ASP A 154 -36.93 5.18 -2.69
N ASP A 155 -37.75 5.27 -3.73
CA ASP A 155 -37.41 5.02 -5.12
C ASP A 155 -36.50 6.18 -5.58
N GLU A 156 -35.22 6.17 -5.16
CA GLU A 156 -34.22 7.01 -5.77
C GLU A 156 -33.91 6.43 -7.14
N GLY A 157 -34.55 7.06 -8.14
CA GLY A 157 -34.47 6.70 -9.53
C GLY A 157 -33.02 6.63 -10.00
N TYR A 158 -32.59 5.40 -10.24
CA TYR A 158 -31.39 5.12 -11.04
C TYR A 158 -31.66 5.59 -12.48
N TYR A 159 -31.07 6.71 -12.87
CA TYR A 159 -31.07 7.16 -14.26
C TYR A 159 -29.91 6.47 -14.99
N PRO A 160 -30.17 5.58 -15.93
CA PRO A 160 -29.09 5.02 -16.78
C PRO A 160 -28.50 6.17 -17.60
N ILE A 161 -27.18 6.35 -17.49
CA ILE A 161 -26.42 7.31 -18.31
C ILE A 161 -26.40 6.79 -19.73
N ASP A 162 -26.97 7.56 -20.67
CA ASP A 162 -26.95 7.25 -22.09
C ASP A 162 -25.54 7.53 -22.64
N ASN A 163 -25.03 6.62 -23.48
CA ASN A 163 -23.66 6.71 -24.04
C ASN A 163 -23.42 7.94 -24.93
N ASN A 164 -24.44 8.77 -25.15
CA ASN A 164 -24.32 10.01 -25.90
C ASN A 164 -24.00 11.25 -25.07
N ASP A 165 -23.97 11.12 -23.73
CA ASP A 165 -23.72 12.25 -22.82
C ASP A 165 -22.26 12.37 -22.35
N ILE A 166 -21.31 11.63 -22.95
CA ILE A 166 -19.90 11.75 -22.64
C ILE A 166 -19.24 12.69 -23.65
N PRO A 167 -18.92 13.94 -23.30
CA PRO A 167 -18.12 14.80 -24.16
C PRO A 167 -16.66 14.32 -24.14
N PHE A 168 -16.13 14.00 -25.29
CA PHE A 168 -14.70 13.74 -25.53
C PHE A 168 -13.94 15.06 -25.69
#